data_7edab933db05dac676364ada3a10c0f2
#
_entry.id   7edab933db05dac676364ada3a10c0f2
#
_cell.length_a   1.000
_cell.length_b   1.000
_cell.length_c   1.000
_cell.angle_alpha   90.00
_cell.angle_beta   90.00
_cell.angle_gamma   90.00
#
_symmetry.space_group_name_H-M   'P 1'
#
loop_
_entity.id
_entity.type
_entity.pdbx_description
1 polymer ?
#
loop_
_entity_poly.entity_id
_entity_poly.type
_entity_poly.pdbx_seq_one_letter_code
_entity_poly.pdbx_strand_id
1 'polypeptide(L)'
;MRPEIASFFERLAKEFDPLGWLQLDFLEIGERAVASTFAFRLGHTFYLYNSAYEPDASRLSPGLVLVSELVKRSLEDDGTRVIDFLRGPERYKYQLGSEAVPLNNVRVMKRGSEVAKSAPTIGSQ
;
A
#
# COMPACT_ATOMS: atom_id res chain seq x y z
N MET A 1 -2.42 16.71 3.73
CA MET A 1 -3.43 15.65 3.48
C MET A 1 -4.82 16.24 3.63
N ARG A 2 -5.71 15.94 2.71
CA ARG A 2 -7.09 16.43 2.80
C ARG A 2 -7.79 15.80 4.00
N PRO A 3 -8.68 16.56 4.71
CA PRO A 3 -9.36 16.04 5.90
C PRO A 3 -10.15 14.74 5.66
N GLU A 4 -10.77 14.59 4.49
CA GLU A 4 -11.53 13.39 4.17
C GLU A 4 -10.63 12.15 4.08
N ILE A 5 -9.43 12.31 3.53
CA ILE A 5 -8.45 11.22 3.42
C ILE A 5 -7.89 10.86 4.79
N ALA A 6 -7.55 11.86 5.61
CA ALA A 6 -7.10 11.62 6.97
C ALA A 6 -8.14 10.87 7.80
N SER A 7 -9.40 11.30 7.70
CA SER A 7 -10.52 10.64 8.37
C SER A 7 -10.71 9.19 7.92
N PHE A 8 -10.54 8.93 6.62
CA PHE A 8 -10.60 7.58 6.07
C PHE A 8 -9.52 6.68 6.67
N PHE A 9 -8.27 7.14 6.73
CA PHE A 9 -7.18 6.36 7.33
C PHE A 9 -7.38 6.12 8.82
N GLU A 10 -7.87 7.11 9.55
CA GLU A 10 -8.19 6.94 10.98
C GLU A 10 -9.24 5.86 11.20
N ARG A 11 -10.27 5.84 10.36
CA ARG A 11 -11.32 4.84 10.44
C ARG A 11 -10.79 3.44 10.10
N LEU A 12 -9.98 3.32 9.06
CA LEU A 12 -9.32 2.05 8.73
C LEU A 12 -8.48 1.53 9.90
N ALA A 13 -7.70 2.42 10.52
CA ALA A 13 -6.87 2.03 11.64
C ALA A 13 -7.71 1.53 12.82
N LYS A 14 -8.78 2.23 13.15
CA LYS A 14 -9.68 1.83 14.25
C LYS A 14 -10.36 0.49 14.01
N GLU A 15 -10.71 0.20 12.76
CA GLU A 15 -11.37 -1.05 12.40
C GLU A 15 -10.39 -2.23 12.33
N PHE A 16 -9.19 -2.01 11.82
CA PHE A 16 -8.25 -3.08 11.51
C PHE A 16 -7.26 -3.38 12.62
N ASP A 17 -6.95 -2.42 13.48
CA ASP A 17 -6.02 -2.63 14.59
C ASP A 17 -6.51 -3.72 15.56
N PRO A 18 -7.78 -3.73 16.00
CA PRO A 18 -8.27 -4.79 16.87
C PRO A 18 -8.23 -6.18 16.24
N LEU A 19 -8.24 -6.26 14.91
CA LEU A 19 -8.15 -7.51 14.17
C LEU A 19 -6.71 -8.01 13.99
N GLY A 20 -5.72 -7.21 14.40
CA GLY A 20 -4.32 -7.52 14.21
C GLY A 20 -3.83 -7.40 12.77
N TRP A 21 -4.58 -6.72 11.91
CA TRP A 21 -4.25 -6.58 10.49
C TRP A 21 -3.43 -5.34 10.17
N LEU A 22 -3.52 -4.32 11.04
CA LEU A 22 -2.84 -3.05 10.81
C LEU A 22 -1.36 -3.15 11.15
N GLN A 23 -0.53 -2.61 10.26
CA GLN A 23 0.89 -2.42 10.51
C GLN A 23 1.29 -1.01 10.12
N LEU A 24 1.82 -0.26 11.08
CA LEU A 24 2.37 1.07 10.88
C LEU A 24 3.85 1.02 11.16
N ASP A 25 4.65 1.47 10.23
CA ASP A 25 6.10 1.51 10.38
C ASP A 25 6.62 2.91 10.13
N PHE A 26 7.67 3.27 10.84
CA PHE A 26 8.29 4.58 10.75
C PHE A 26 9.79 4.45 10.57
N LEU A 27 10.36 5.30 9.73
CA LEU A 27 11.80 5.51 9.66
C LEU A 27 12.15 6.77 10.42
N GLU A 28 13.03 6.65 11.37
CA GLU A 28 13.46 7.79 12.18
C GLU A 28 14.93 8.12 11.93
N ILE A 29 15.24 9.40 11.89
CA ILE A 29 16.61 9.91 11.93
C ILE A 29 16.74 10.73 13.21
N GLY A 30 17.53 10.22 14.14
CA GLY A 30 17.55 10.76 15.48
C GLY A 30 16.21 10.55 16.16
N GLU A 31 15.57 11.62 16.61
CA GLU A 31 14.27 11.58 17.27
C GLU A 31 13.11 11.97 16.35
N ARG A 32 13.38 12.13 15.04
CA ARG A 32 12.41 12.61 14.09
C ARG A 32 12.02 11.50 13.11
N ALA A 33 10.71 11.25 12.99
CA ALA A 33 10.19 10.37 11.97
C ALA A 33 10.24 11.07 10.60
N VAL A 34 10.90 10.48 9.61
CA VAL A 34 11.07 11.04 8.27
C VAL A 34 10.34 10.27 7.19
N ALA A 35 9.89 9.07 7.48
CA ALA A 35 9.02 8.30 6.59
C ALA A 35 8.09 7.42 7.40
N SER A 36 6.97 7.06 6.80
CA SER A 36 6.01 6.15 7.40
C SER A 36 5.34 5.30 6.33
N THR A 37 4.91 4.12 6.73
CA THR A 37 4.07 3.26 5.89
C THR A 37 2.82 2.85 6.64
N PHE A 38 1.74 2.74 5.88
CA PHE A 38 0.46 2.23 6.32
C PHE A 38 0.21 0.93 5.55
N ALA A 39 0.15 -0.17 6.26
CA ALA A 39 0.10 -1.48 5.64
C ALA A 39 -0.86 -2.41 6.36
N PHE A 40 -1.21 -3.51 5.72
CA PHE A 40 -2.04 -4.55 6.30
C PHE A 40 -1.33 -5.89 6.19
N ARG A 41 -1.51 -6.72 7.19
CA ARG A 41 -1.02 -8.08 7.17
C ARG A 41 -2.20 -9.03 7.40
N LEU A 42 -2.51 -9.82 6.39
CA LEU A 42 -3.58 -10.82 6.44
C LEU A 42 -3.03 -12.16 5.98
N GLY A 43 -3.10 -13.16 6.85
CA GLY A 43 -2.54 -14.47 6.54
C GLY A 43 -1.06 -14.38 6.20
N HIS A 44 -0.70 -14.80 5.00
CA HIS A 44 0.69 -14.80 4.54
C HIS A 44 1.01 -13.65 3.59
N THR A 45 0.11 -12.67 3.48
CA THR A 45 0.28 -11.54 2.57
C THR A 45 0.46 -10.24 3.34
N PHE A 46 1.47 -9.49 2.94
CA PHE A 46 1.73 -8.13 3.41
C PHE A 46 1.28 -7.15 2.31
N TYR A 47 0.31 -6.30 2.64
CA TYR A 47 -0.24 -5.31 1.71
C TYR A 47 0.29 -3.94 2.08
N LEU A 48 1.14 -3.36 1.23
CA LEU A 48 1.62 -1.99 1.41
C LEU A 48 0.62 -1.03 0.79
N TYR A 49 -0.17 -0.36 1.64
CA TYR A 49 -1.26 0.49 1.18
C TYR A 49 -0.80 1.90 0.84
N ASN A 50 -0.03 2.52 1.72
CA ASN A 50 0.42 3.89 1.53
C ASN A 50 1.75 4.13 2.21
N SER A 51 2.52 5.05 1.65
CA SER A 51 3.76 5.53 2.27
C SER A 51 3.84 7.05 2.16
N ALA A 52 4.48 7.66 3.12
CA ALA A 52 4.69 9.09 3.17
C ALA A 52 6.10 9.39 3.66
N TYR A 53 6.63 10.55 3.29
CA TYR A 53 7.93 10.99 3.76
C TYR A 53 7.94 12.52 3.91
N GLU A 54 8.86 12.99 4.77
CA GLU A 54 9.06 14.42 4.95
C GLU A 54 9.81 15.02 3.75
N PRO A 55 9.25 16.07 3.11
CA PRO A 55 9.86 16.64 1.90
C PRO A 55 11.28 17.15 2.10
N ASP A 56 11.62 17.67 3.27
CA ASP A 56 12.95 18.18 3.55
C ASP A 56 14.01 17.07 3.72
N ALA A 57 13.57 15.82 3.90
CA ALA A 57 14.43 14.64 3.94
C ALA A 57 14.51 13.92 2.60
N SER A 58 13.90 14.42 1.53
CA SER A 58 13.78 13.75 0.23
C SER A 58 15.13 13.34 -0.37
N ARG A 59 16.21 14.08 -0.08
CA ARG A 59 17.56 13.77 -0.57
C ARG A 59 18.06 12.40 -0.12
N LEU A 60 17.54 11.90 1.00
CA LEU A 60 17.93 10.60 1.57
C LEU A 60 17.01 9.47 1.10
N SER A 61 16.01 9.78 0.28
CA SER A 61 15.01 8.82 -0.20
C SER A 61 14.41 7.98 0.93
N PRO A 62 13.88 8.61 2.00
CA PRO A 62 13.49 7.87 3.21
C PRO A 62 12.34 6.90 2.97
N GLY A 63 11.44 7.23 2.05
CA GLY A 63 10.34 6.31 1.70
C GLY A 63 10.86 5.01 1.09
N LEU A 64 11.82 5.11 0.17
CA LEU A 64 12.43 3.94 -0.45
C LEU A 64 13.22 3.12 0.57
N VAL A 65 13.96 3.78 1.45
CA VAL A 65 14.71 3.10 2.52
C VAL A 65 13.78 2.30 3.42
N LEU A 66 12.69 2.91 3.85
CA LEU A 66 11.71 2.24 4.72
C LEU A 66 11.07 1.04 4.01
N VAL A 67 10.60 1.22 2.78
CA VAL A 67 9.98 0.14 2.01
C VAL A 67 10.97 -0.99 1.77
N SER A 68 12.21 -0.67 1.43
CA SER A 68 13.26 -1.69 1.22
C SER A 68 13.52 -2.51 2.48
N GLU A 69 13.55 -1.87 3.63
CA GLU A 69 13.71 -2.57 4.91
C GLU A 69 12.51 -3.47 5.23
N LEU A 70 11.30 -3.02 4.93
CA LEU A 70 10.09 -3.83 5.12
C LEU A 70 10.08 -5.04 4.20
N VAL A 71 10.50 -4.88 2.95
CA VAL A 71 10.65 -6.01 2.01
C VAL A 71 11.67 -7.01 2.55
N LYS A 72 12.83 -6.53 2.99
CA LYS A 72 13.87 -7.37 3.56
C LYS A 72 13.36 -8.18 4.75
N ARG A 73 12.71 -7.52 5.70
CA ARG A 73 12.13 -8.19 6.88
C ARG A 73 11.08 -9.23 6.49
N SER A 74 10.26 -8.90 5.49
CA SER A 74 9.25 -9.83 5.00
C SER A 74 9.86 -11.06 4.35
N LEU A 75 10.98 -10.92 3.64
CA LEU A 75 11.71 -12.05 3.05
C LEU A 75 12.36 -12.94 4.13
N GLU A 76 12.72 -12.37 5.25
CA GLU A 76 13.29 -13.09 6.39
C GLU A 76 12.22 -13.73 7.28
N ASP A 77 10.96 -13.33 7.12
CA ASP A 77 9.83 -13.82 7.90
C ASP A 77 9.22 -15.05 7.23
N ASP A 78 9.32 -16.18 7.87
CA ASP A 78 8.77 -17.45 7.39
C ASP A 78 7.25 -17.42 7.16
N GLY A 79 6.56 -16.50 7.82
CA GLY A 79 5.11 -16.34 7.68
C GLY A 79 4.67 -15.57 6.45
N THR A 80 5.54 -14.78 5.84
CA THR A 80 5.18 -13.95 4.69
C THR A 80 5.54 -14.66 3.39
N ARG A 81 4.55 -14.84 2.51
CA ARG A 81 4.72 -15.46 1.20
C ARG A 81 4.53 -14.50 0.05
N VAL A 82 3.73 -13.46 0.25
CA VAL A 82 3.39 -12.48 -0.78
C VAL A 82 3.54 -11.09 -0.20
N ILE A 83 4.17 -10.21 -0.97
CA ILE A 83 4.19 -8.77 -0.73
C ILE A 83 3.41 -8.14 -1.85
N ASP A 84 2.28 -7.50 -1.53
CA ASP A 84 1.42 -6.85 -2.50
C ASP A 84 1.57 -5.33 -2.36
N PHE A 85 2.10 -4.69 -3.38
CA PHE A 85 2.27 -3.24 -3.42
C PHE A 85 1.00 -2.50 -3.82
N LEU A 86 -0.07 -3.23 -4.04
CA LEU A 86 -1.37 -2.70 -4.43
C LEU A 86 -1.32 -1.93 -5.75
N ARG A 87 -2.16 -0.90 -5.89
CA ARG A 87 -2.30 -0.21 -7.18
C ARG A 87 -1.16 0.77 -7.42
N GLY A 88 -0.83 0.93 -8.69
CA GLY A 88 0.12 1.91 -9.16
C GLY A 88 1.40 1.30 -9.74
N PRO A 89 1.86 1.82 -10.89
CA PRO A 89 3.04 1.31 -11.58
C PRO A 89 4.32 2.05 -11.19
N GLU A 90 4.45 2.49 -9.96
CA GLU A 90 5.62 3.23 -9.50
C GLU A 90 6.91 2.43 -9.70
N ARG A 91 7.90 3.09 -10.25
CA ARG A 91 9.16 2.46 -10.66
C ARG A 91 9.85 1.67 -9.56
N TYR A 92 9.82 2.17 -8.32
CA TYR A 92 10.51 1.50 -7.21
C TYR A 92 9.97 0.10 -6.94
N LYS A 93 8.70 -0.15 -7.21
CA LYS A 93 8.08 -1.46 -7.03
C LYS A 93 8.74 -2.50 -7.92
N TYR A 94 8.98 -2.16 -9.17
CA TYR A 94 9.67 -3.05 -10.12
C TYR A 94 11.15 -3.20 -9.77
N GLN A 95 11.79 -2.15 -9.29
CA GLN A 95 13.18 -2.22 -8.83
C GLN A 95 13.34 -3.16 -7.63
N LEU A 96 12.29 -3.34 -6.83
CA LEU A 96 12.27 -4.31 -5.72
C LEU A 96 11.86 -5.72 -6.16
N GLY A 97 11.70 -5.96 -7.46
CA GLY A 97 11.45 -7.28 -8.01
C GLY A 97 9.99 -7.65 -8.18
N SER A 98 9.07 -6.69 -8.06
CA SER A 98 7.65 -6.99 -8.23
C SER A 98 7.27 -7.21 -9.70
N GLU A 99 6.20 -7.94 -9.90
CA GLU A 99 5.57 -8.14 -11.19
C GLU A 99 4.20 -7.49 -11.21
N ALA A 100 3.81 -6.97 -12.37
CA ALA A 100 2.49 -6.39 -12.54
C ALA A 100 1.44 -7.49 -12.67
N VAL A 101 0.34 -7.32 -11.93
CA VAL A 101 -0.81 -8.21 -12.02
C VAL A 101 -2.01 -7.37 -12.49
N PRO A 102 -2.68 -7.76 -13.59
CA PRO A 102 -3.83 -7.01 -14.08
C PRO A 102 -4.98 -7.00 -13.08
N LEU A 103 -5.58 -5.84 -12.90
CA LEU A 103 -6.82 -5.69 -12.16
C LEU A 103 -7.95 -5.42 -13.13
N ASN A 104 -9.08 -6.04 -12.90
CA ASN A 104 -10.24 -5.90 -13.75
C ASN A 104 -11.40 -5.34 -12.95
N ASN A 105 -12.16 -4.42 -13.58
CA ASN A 105 -13.44 -4.01 -13.05
C ASN A 105 -14.51 -4.98 -13.56
N VAL A 106 -15.34 -5.44 -12.65
CA VAL A 106 -16.47 -6.32 -12.98
C VAL A 106 -17.77 -5.57 -12.71
N ARG A 107 -18.62 -5.50 -13.71
CA ARG A 107 -19.95 -4.92 -13.58
C ARG A 107 -20.98 -6.02 -13.80
N VAL A 108 -21.78 -6.25 -12.79
CA VAL A 108 -22.88 -7.21 -12.86
C VAL A 108 -24.19 -6.45 -13.10
N MET A 109 -24.91 -6.82 -14.13
CA MET A 109 -26.13 -6.15 -14.49
C MET A 109 -27.26 -7.14 -14.65
N LYS A 110 -28.48 -6.70 -14.32
CA LYS A 110 -29.66 -7.49 -14.59
C LYS A 110 -29.88 -7.58 -16.10
N ARG A 111 -30.26 -8.75 -16.58
CA ARG A 111 -30.53 -8.99 -18.01
C ARG A 111 -31.59 -7.99 -18.54
N GLY A 112 -31.29 -7.33 -19.66
CA GLY A 112 -32.16 -6.33 -20.25
C GLY A 112 -31.98 -4.90 -19.75
N SER A 113 -31.07 -4.67 -18.81
CA SER A 113 -30.70 -3.32 -18.35
C SER A 113 -29.75 -2.66 -19.33
N GLU A 114 -29.91 -1.35 -19.55
CA GLU A 114 -28.94 -0.60 -20.35
C GLU A 114 -27.61 -0.46 -19.60
N VAL A 115 -26.50 -0.66 -20.34
CA VAL A 115 -25.17 -0.44 -19.82
C VAL A 115 -24.82 1.03 -20.02
N ALA A 116 -24.66 1.77 -18.90
CA ALA A 116 -24.05 3.08 -18.99
C ALA A 116 -22.60 2.90 -19.46
N LYS A 117 -22.22 3.62 -20.53
CA LYS A 117 -20.84 3.63 -21.01
C LYS A 117 -19.96 4.30 -19.94
N SER A 118 -19.15 3.52 -19.28
CA SER A 118 -18.09 4.05 -18.44
C SER A 118 -16.75 3.73 -19.09
N ALA A 119 -15.80 4.65 -18.95
CA ALA A 119 -14.44 4.38 -19.39
C ALA A 119 -13.90 3.15 -18.65
N PRO A 120 -13.25 2.20 -19.34
CA PRO A 120 -12.63 1.08 -18.67
C PRO A 120 -11.50 1.60 -17.80
N THR A 121 -11.51 1.20 -16.55
CA THR A 121 -10.41 1.46 -15.64
C THR A 121 -9.59 0.19 -15.53
N ILE A 122 -8.36 0.25 -15.95
CA ILE A 122 -7.42 -0.86 -15.82
C ILE A 122 -6.43 -0.47 -14.75
N GLY A 123 -6.42 -1.22 -13.66
CA GLY A 123 -5.38 -1.12 -12.66
C GLY A 123 -4.28 -2.11 -12.98
N SER A 124 -3.04 -1.69 -12.86
CA SER A 124 -1.88 -2.57 -12.91
C SER A 124 -0.95 -2.26 -11.74
N GLN A 125 -0.23 -3.26 -11.31
CA GLN A 125 0.69 -3.12 -10.18
C GLN A 125 2.11 -3.38 -10.61
#